data_644509f09c596eaa5d56309d3304d0dc
#
_entry.id   644509f09c596eaa5d56309d3304d0dc
#
_cell.length_a   1.000
_cell.length_b   1.000
_cell.length_c   1.000
_cell.angle_alpha   90.00
_cell.angle_beta   90.00
_cell.angle_gamma   90.00
#
_symmetry.space_group_name_H-M   'P 1'
#
loop_
_entity.id
_entity.type
_entity.pdbx_description
1 polymer ?
#
loop_
_entity_poly.entity_id
_entity_poly.type
_entity_poly.pdbx_seq_one_letter_code
_entity_poly.pdbx_strand_id
1 'polypeptide(L)'
;MKPMNKIAAIHDISCYGRAALATIIPILSSMGNQVCPLPTAVLSTHTDGFGKPAIRDLSDFIYETKDHWKRLNLNFQCIYSGYLADPNQVKFVERFIKDFKEENTLVVIDPVMADNGKLYDGMSEKMIEEMRTLIKSADIITPNITEASFLLGKEYKESLNEDEIKEYLVALGDLGPKISIITSVTSSKGNEYIDTVLYDREEKMFYTYSHKRINAFYCGTGDAFASLLIGWILRGESIEKALEKSCNFIAEAIEYSEKFDYPPNEGILLESLLYKLISK
;
A
#
# COMPACT_ATOMS: atom_id res chain seq x y z
N MET A 1 26.29 9.58 -11.50
CA MET A 1 25.03 8.80 -11.37
C MET A 1 24.66 8.74 -9.90
N LYS A 2 23.40 9.02 -9.55
CA LYS A 2 22.92 8.74 -8.19
C LYS A 2 22.89 7.21 -8.00
N PRO A 3 23.29 6.69 -6.84
CA PRO A 3 23.10 5.27 -6.56
C PRO A 3 21.60 4.93 -6.63
N MET A 4 21.29 3.68 -7.00
CA MET A 4 19.90 3.18 -7.06
C MET A 4 19.28 3.25 -5.65
N ASN A 5 18.03 3.73 -5.55
CA ASN A 5 17.32 3.72 -4.28
C ASN A 5 17.08 2.27 -3.83
N LYS A 6 17.25 2.00 -2.55
CA LYS A 6 16.92 0.73 -1.91
C LYS A 6 15.63 0.87 -1.13
N ILE A 7 14.73 -0.07 -1.33
CA ILE A 7 13.41 -0.10 -0.67
C ILE A 7 13.32 -1.38 0.15
N ALA A 8 13.20 -1.27 1.47
CA ALA A 8 12.84 -2.41 2.29
C ALA A 8 11.32 -2.62 2.17
N ALA A 9 10.91 -3.69 1.50
CA ALA A 9 9.51 -4.05 1.29
C ALA A 9 9.12 -5.20 2.22
N ILE A 10 8.33 -4.89 3.26
CA ILE A 10 7.93 -5.80 4.34
C ILE A 10 6.49 -6.23 4.10
N HIS A 11 6.29 -7.35 3.44
CA HIS A 11 4.99 -7.89 3.03
C HIS A 11 5.05 -9.41 2.95
N ASP A 12 3.89 -10.06 2.79
CA ASP A 12 3.86 -11.45 2.37
C ASP A 12 4.29 -11.62 0.90
N ILE A 13 4.50 -12.86 0.51
CA ILE A 13 4.68 -13.24 -0.89
C ILE A 13 3.68 -14.31 -1.28
N SER A 14 2.84 -14.01 -2.25
CA SER A 14 1.92 -14.96 -2.88
C SER A 14 2.59 -15.62 -4.07
N CYS A 15 2.64 -16.97 -4.06
CA CYS A 15 3.27 -17.73 -5.15
C CYS A 15 2.45 -17.66 -6.45
N TYR A 16 1.13 -17.51 -6.34
CA TYR A 16 0.21 -17.38 -7.46
C TYR A 16 -0.75 -16.21 -7.21
N GLY A 17 -1.07 -15.47 -8.28
CA GLY A 17 -1.81 -14.23 -8.24
C GLY A 17 -0.91 -13.00 -8.05
N ARG A 18 -1.41 -11.83 -8.49
CA ARG A 18 -0.67 -10.55 -8.45
C ARG A 18 -1.07 -9.75 -7.24
N ALA A 19 -0.44 -10.05 -6.10
CA ALA A 19 -0.63 -9.34 -4.84
C ALA A 19 0.69 -9.28 -4.07
N ALA A 20 0.80 -8.41 -3.10
CA ALA A 20 1.92 -8.25 -2.19
C ALA A 20 3.27 -8.17 -2.93
N LEU A 21 4.32 -8.84 -2.45
CA LEU A 21 5.66 -8.78 -3.06
C LEU A 21 5.69 -9.20 -4.54
N ALA A 22 4.77 -10.08 -4.99
CA ALA A 22 4.68 -10.47 -6.40
C ALA A 22 4.30 -9.29 -7.32
N THR A 23 3.57 -8.29 -6.81
CA THR A 23 3.19 -7.05 -7.50
C THR A 23 4.20 -5.93 -7.24
N ILE A 24 4.64 -5.79 -6.00
CA ILE A 24 5.53 -4.71 -5.54
C ILE A 24 6.89 -4.76 -6.25
N ILE A 25 7.50 -5.94 -6.31
CA ILE A 25 8.84 -6.12 -6.86
C ILE A 25 8.90 -5.70 -8.34
N PRO A 26 8.05 -6.21 -9.26
CA PRO A 26 8.15 -5.84 -10.67
C PRO A 26 7.87 -4.36 -10.90
N ILE A 27 6.92 -3.74 -10.21
CA ILE A 27 6.60 -2.31 -10.35
C ILE A 27 7.82 -1.46 -9.95
N LEU A 28 8.28 -1.59 -8.71
CA LEU A 28 9.35 -0.76 -8.18
C LEU A 28 10.68 -1.00 -8.89
N SER A 29 10.97 -2.25 -9.31
CA SER A 29 12.16 -2.57 -10.09
C SER A 29 12.11 -1.94 -11.49
N SER A 30 10.96 -1.97 -12.17
CA SER A 30 10.77 -1.29 -13.46
C SER A 30 10.92 0.23 -13.35
N MET A 31 10.65 0.78 -12.17
CA MET A 31 10.87 2.19 -11.87
C MET A 31 12.31 2.54 -11.47
N GLY A 32 13.24 1.58 -11.54
CA GLY A 32 14.68 1.79 -11.30
C GLY A 32 15.09 1.73 -9.84
N ASN A 33 14.33 1.06 -8.98
CA ASN A 33 14.67 0.90 -7.58
C ASN A 33 15.13 -0.54 -7.29
N GLN A 34 16.05 -0.71 -6.34
CA GLN A 34 16.39 -2.01 -5.78
C GLN A 34 15.38 -2.35 -4.68
N VAL A 35 14.49 -3.28 -4.93
CA VAL A 35 13.62 -3.82 -3.90
C VAL A 35 14.39 -4.82 -3.07
N CYS A 36 14.39 -4.63 -1.74
CA CYS A 36 14.94 -5.55 -0.75
C CYS A 36 13.75 -6.22 -0.05
N PRO A 37 13.26 -7.36 -0.57
CA PRO A 37 12.07 -8.01 -0.02
C PRO A 37 12.36 -8.62 1.34
N LEU A 38 11.46 -8.37 2.29
CA LEU A 38 11.45 -8.98 3.61
C LEU A 38 10.11 -9.69 3.80
N PRO A 39 10.01 -10.95 3.33
CA PRO A 39 8.75 -11.67 3.34
C PRO A 39 8.33 -12.02 4.77
N THR A 40 7.12 -11.61 5.16
CA THR A 40 6.51 -11.91 6.47
C THR A 40 5.85 -13.28 6.50
N ALA A 41 5.40 -13.76 5.34
CA ALA A 41 4.86 -15.09 5.11
C ALA A 41 5.02 -15.50 3.64
N VAL A 42 4.99 -16.79 3.37
CA VAL A 42 4.84 -17.35 2.01
C VAL A 42 3.50 -18.02 1.91
N LEU A 43 2.70 -17.63 0.92
CA LEU A 43 1.39 -18.18 0.63
C LEU A 43 1.39 -18.86 -0.75
N SER A 44 0.67 -19.98 -0.86
CA SER A 44 0.48 -20.64 -2.18
C SER A 44 -0.31 -19.75 -3.16
N THR A 45 -1.26 -18.98 -2.65
CA THR A 45 -2.02 -17.92 -3.31
C THR A 45 -2.31 -16.84 -2.27
N HIS A 46 -2.70 -15.64 -2.67
CA HIS A 46 -3.32 -14.73 -1.71
C HIS A 46 -4.67 -15.28 -1.22
N THR A 47 -5.28 -14.63 -0.22
CA THR A 47 -6.44 -15.16 0.49
C THR A 47 -7.78 -14.88 -0.19
N ASP A 48 -7.82 -14.00 -1.19
CA ASP A 48 -9.07 -13.58 -1.82
C ASP A 48 -9.39 -14.42 -3.06
N GLY A 49 -10.54 -15.10 -3.05
CA GLY A 49 -11.10 -15.83 -4.17
C GLY A 49 -10.48 -17.20 -4.50
N PHE A 50 -9.44 -17.64 -3.79
CA PHE A 50 -8.75 -18.92 -4.02
C PHE A 50 -9.02 -19.98 -2.92
N GLY A 51 -9.88 -19.68 -1.95
CA GLY A 51 -10.07 -20.53 -0.79
C GLY A 51 -8.90 -20.47 0.18
N LYS A 52 -8.71 -21.52 0.98
CA LYS A 52 -7.68 -21.54 2.03
C LYS A 52 -6.30 -21.88 1.45
N PRO A 53 -5.33 -20.95 1.44
CA PRO A 53 -4.00 -21.21 0.93
C PRO A 53 -3.16 -22.05 1.91
N ALA A 54 -2.11 -22.68 1.39
CA ALA A 54 -1.01 -23.14 2.21
C ALA A 54 -0.19 -21.91 2.64
N ILE A 55 0.12 -21.82 3.94
CA ILE A 55 0.82 -20.65 4.53
C ILE A 55 2.05 -21.15 5.30
N ARG A 56 3.13 -20.40 5.17
CA ARG A 56 4.31 -20.49 6.04
C ARG A 56 4.58 -19.12 6.61
N ASP A 57 4.42 -19.00 7.91
CA ASP A 57 4.84 -17.82 8.67
C ASP A 57 6.37 -17.73 8.66
N LEU A 58 6.88 -16.50 8.52
CA LEU A 58 8.32 -16.21 8.49
C LEU A 58 8.73 -15.22 9.60
N SER A 59 7.96 -15.16 10.69
CA SER A 59 8.23 -14.22 11.79
C SER A 59 9.64 -14.33 12.35
N ASP A 60 10.14 -15.55 12.56
CA ASP A 60 11.52 -15.74 13.05
C ASP A 60 12.56 -15.25 12.03
N PHE A 61 12.34 -15.59 10.77
CA PHE A 61 13.23 -15.20 9.66
C PHE A 61 13.36 -13.68 9.49
N ILE A 62 12.27 -12.93 9.63
CA ILE A 62 12.34 -11.46 9.51
C ILE A 62 13.17 -10.83 10.63
N TYR A 63 13.10 -11.36 11.86
CA TYR A 63 13.96 -10.90 12.97
C TYR A 63 15.43 -11.21 12.70
N GLU A 64 15.76 -12.43 12.27
CA GLU A 64 17.12 -12.82 11.92
C GLU A 64 17.67 -11.97 10.77
N THR A 65 16.85 -11.71 9.74
CA THR A 65 17.20 -10.86 8.59
C THR A 65 17.47 -9.43 9.03
N LYS A 66 16.60 -8.84 9.86
CA LYS A 66 16.77 -7.49 10.41
C LYS A 66 18.12 -7.37 11.13
N ASP A 67 18.42 -8.32 12.00
CA ASP A 67 19.67 -8.31 12.77
C ASP A 67 20.91 -8.51 11.87
N HIS A 68 20.78 -9.31 10.82
CA HIS A 68 21.84 -9.46 9.82
C HIS A 68 22.04 -8.15 9.04
N TRP A 69 20.99 -7.52 8.53
CA TRP A 69 21.07 -6.28 7.79
C TRP A 69 21.64 -5.13 8.64
N LYS A 70 21.32 -5.12 9.93
CA LYS A 70 21.89 -4.17 10.88
C LYS A 70 23.41 -4.33 11.04
N ARG A 71 23.90 -5.58 11.12
CA ARG A 71 25.36 -5.86 11.15
C ARG A 71 26.07 -5.45 9.85
N LEU A 72 25.37 -5.50 8.71
CA LEU A 72 25.87 -5.04 7.41
C LEU A 72 25.80 -3.52 7.22
N ASN A 73 25.26 -2.78 8.17
CA ASN A 73 25.02 -1.34 8.10
C ASN A 73 24.25 -0.95 6.83
N LEU A 74 23.20 -1.73 6.46
CA LEU A 74 22.38 -1.40 5.31
C LEU A 74 21.54 -0.16 5.62
N ASN A 75 21.28 0.65 4.58
CA ASN A 75 20.39 1.79 4.62
C ASN A 75 19.36 1.71 3.50
N PHE A 76 18.22 2.36 3.70
CA PHE A 76 17.09 2.34 2.77
C PHE A 76 16.56 3.75 2.55
N GLN A 77 16.25 4.08 1.29
CA GLN A 77 15.59 5.32 0.93
C GLN A 77 14.08 5.25 1.19
N CYS A 78 13.53 4.02 1.24
CA CYS A 78 12.14 3.80 1.63
C CYS A 78 12.01 2.52 2.46
N ILE A 79 11.14 2.56 3.46
CA ILE A 79 10.61 1.40 4.19
C ILE A 79 9.13 1.35 3.85
N TYR A 80 8.70 0.26 3.22
CA TYR A 80 7.32 0.06 2.80
C TYR A 80 6.77 -1.22 3.42
N SER A 81 5.66 -1.10 4.15
CA SER A 81 4.96 -2.24 4.77
C SER A 81 3.50 -2.25 4.36
N GLY A 82 2.94 -3.43 4.13
CA GLY A 82 1.52 -3.64 3.85
C GLY A 82 0.96 -4.79 4.68
N TYR A 83 0.47 -5.86 4.05
CA TYR A 83 -0.17 -6.96 4.75
C TYR A 83 0.75 -7.64 5.77
N LEU A 84 0.28 -7.71 7.01
CA LEU A 84 0.91 -8.37 8.14
C LEU A 84 -0.10 -9.34 8.76
N ALA A 85 0.27 -10.62 8.84
CA ALA A 85 -0.65 -11.67 9.26
C ALA A 85 -0.90 -11.71 10.77
N ASP A 86 0.00 -11.12 11.57
CA ASP A 86 -0.02 -11.20 13.04
C ASP A 86 0.36 -9.86 13.69
N PRO A 87 -0.29 -9.45 14.80
CA PRO A 87 0.06 -8.23 15.54
C PRO A 87 1.54 -8.14 15.98
N ASN A 88 2.24 -9.27 16.15
CA ASN A 88 3.66 -9.22 16.47
C ASN A 88 4.52 -8.83 15.26
N GLN A 89 4.06 -9.10 14.04
CA GLN A 89 4.72 -8.59 12.84
C GLN A 89 4.59 -7.07 12.74
N VAL A 90 3.48 -6.47 13.20
CA VAL A 90 3.34 -5.01 13.33
C VAL A 90 4.43 -4.43 14.24
N LYS A 91 4.63 -5.04 15.41
CA LYS A 91 5.71 -4.65 16.34
C LYS A 91 7.11 -4.84 15.75
N PHE A 92 7.26 -5.84 14.90
CA PHE A 92 8.51 -6.01 14.13
C PHE A 92 8.75 -4.81 13.22
N VAL A 93 7.75 -4.37 12.46
CA VAL A 93 7.86 -3.22 11.55
C VAL A 93 8.22 -1.94 12.32
N GLU A 94 7.60 -1.70 13.48
CA GLU A 94 7.97 -0.56 14.35
C GLU A 94 9.45 -0.59 14.74
N ARG A 95 9.94 -1.77 15.15
CA ARG A 95 11.36 -1.94 15.50
C ARG A 95 12.26 -1.78 14.29
N PHE A 96 11.84 -2.28 13.12
CA PHE A 96 12.56 -2.13 11.88
C PHE A 96 12.71 -0.65 11.49
N ILE A 97 11.60 0.10 11.54
CA ILE A 97 11.62 1.56 11.30
C ILE A 97 12.58 2.24 12.27
N LYS A 98 12.50 1.94 13.57
CA LYS A 98 13.40 2.51 14.58
C LYS A 98 14.87 2.23 14.31
N ASP A 99 15.19 1.04 13.78
CA ASP A 99 16.56 0.60 13.54
C ASP A 99 17.15 1.15 12.23
N PHE A 100 16.31 1.45 11.21
CA PHE A 100 16.77 1.77 9.84
C PHE A 100 16.26 3.10 9.28
N LYS A 101 15.36 3.82 9.97
CA LYS A 101 14.91 5.13 9.51
C LYS A 101 16.02 6.16 9.73
N GLU A 102 16.49 6.75 8.65
CA GLU A 102 17.38 7.91 8.63
C GLU A 102 16.56 9.18 8.28
N GLU A 103 17.17 10.35 8.33
CA GLU A 103 16.52 11.67 8.11
C GLU A 103 15.72 11.71 6.78
N ASN A 104 16.26 11.12 5.72
CA ASN A 104 15.66 11.12 4.39
C ASN A 104 14.98 9.80 4.02
N THR A 105 14.77 8.90 4.97
CA THR A 105 14.07 7.65 4.72
C THR A 105 12.56 7.88 4.70
N LEU A 106 11.93 7.62 3.54
CA LEU A 106 10.48 7.64 3.40
C LEU A 106 9.87 6.39 4.05
N VAL A 107 8.92 6.55 4.95
CA VAL A 107 8.18 5.45 5.56
C VAL A 107 6.75 5.44 5.04
N VAL A 108 6.38 4.39 4.33
CA VAL A 108 5.04 4.20 3.78
C VAL A 108 4.41 2.97 4.41
N ILE A 109 3.24 3.16 5.00
CA ILE A 109 2.46 2.07 5.59
C ILE A 109 1.12 1.98 4.87
N ASP A 110 0.92 0.87 4.18
CA ASP A 110 -0.39 0.46 3.70
C ASP A 110 -1.03 -0.39 4.80
N PRO A 111 -2.08 0.10 5.48
CA PRO A 111 -2.59 -0.56 6.68
C PRO A 111 -3.54 -1.71 6.35
N VAL A 112 -3.07 -2.63 5.51
CA VAL A 112 -3.86 -3.73 4.94
C VAL A 112 -4.38 -4.65 6.03
N MET A 113 -5.66 -4.52 6.38
CA MET A 113 -6.30 -5.35 7.41
C MET A 113 -7.79 -5.62 7.18
N ALA A 114 -8.44 -4.86 6.29
CA ALA A 114 -9.90 -4.89 6.18
C ALA A 114 -10.39 -4.39 4.82
N ASP A 115 -11.56 -4.85 4.41
CA ASP A 115 -12.28 -4.32 3.26
C ASP A 115 -13.79 -4.55 3.43
N ASN A 116 -14.63 -3.74 2.74
CA ASN A 116 -16.09 -3.84 2.75
C ASN A 116 -16.69 -3.94 4.18
N GLY A 117 -16.15 -3.15 5.13
CA GLY A 117 -16.61 -3.07 6.50
C GLY A 117 -16.21 -4.25 7.40
N LYS A 118 -15.29 -5.12 6.95
CA LYS A 118 -14.90 -6.34 7.68
C LYS A 118 -13.39 -6.51 7.70
N LEU A 119 -12.88 -7.00 8.82
CA LEU A 119 -11.50 -7.48 8.89
C LEU A 119 -11.32 -8.70 7.97
N TYR A 120 -10.14 -8.84 7.41
CA TYR A 120 -9.77 -10.04 6.67
C TYR A 120 -9.74 -11.28 7.57
N ASP A 121 -9.95 -12.45 6.99
CA ASP A 121 -9.94 -13.71 7.71
C ASP A 121 -8.65 -13.91 8.51
N GLY A 122 -8.80 -14.26 9.78
CA GLY A 122 -7.69 -14.46 10.71
C GLY A 122 -7.20 -13.19 11.42
N MET A 123 -7.69 -12.01 11.05
CA MET A 123 -7.37 -10.76 11.74
C MET A 123 -8.30 -10.51 12.93
N SER A 124 -7.84 -9.73 13.89
CA SER A 124 -8.56 -9.41 15.13
C SER A 124 -8.52 -7.90 15.43
N GLU A 125 -9.35 -7.44 16.36
CA GLU A 125 -9.34 -6.05 16.84
C GLU A 125 -7.96 -5.60 17.33
N LYS A 126 -7.16 -6.53 17.87
CA LYS A 126 -5.78 -6.25 18.26
C LYS A 126 -4.93 -5.78 17.09
N MET A 127 -5.18 -6.27 15.86
CA MET A 127 -4.50 -5.77 14.66
C MET A 127 -4.77 -4.28 14.45
N ILE A 128 -6.00 -3.83 14.66
CA ILE A 128 -6.38 -2.42 14.55
C ILE A 128 -5.59 -1.57 15.55
N GLU A 129 -5.49 -2.02 16.81
CA GLU A 129 -4.77 -1.31 17.87
C GLU A 129 -3.28 -1.17 17.56
N GLU A 130 -2.65 -2.27 17.17
CA GLU A 130 -1.23 -2.26 16.80
C GLU A 130 -0.99 -1.41 15.53
N MET A 131 -1.87 -1.50 14.52
CA MET A 131 -1.76 -0.71 13.30
C MET A 131 -1.91 0.80 13.58
N ARG A 132 -2.82 1.20 14.49
CA ARG A 132 -2.91 2.60 14.96
C ARG A 132 -1.60 3.09 15.58
N THR A 133 -0.85 2.21 16.21
CA THR A 133 0.45 2.55 16.79
C THR A 133 1.49 2.67 15.70
N LEU A 134 1.52 1.74 14.76
CA LEU A 134 2.48 1.70 13.65
C LEU A 134 2.39 2.94 12.76
N ILE A 135 1.19 3.36 12.37
CA ILE A 135 0.99 4.51 11.47
C ILE A 135 1.52 5.83 12.02
N LYS A 136 1.71 5.96 13.34
CA LYS A 136 2.34 7.15 13.96
C LYS A 136 3.76 7.39 13.48
N SER A 137 4.45 6.33 13.02
CA SER A 137 5.82 6.39 12.51
C SER A 137 5.89 6.58 10.99
N ALA A 138 4.74 6.57 10.30
CA ALA A 138 4.64 6.70 8.85
C ALA A 138 4.79 8.15 8.40
N ASP A 139 5.41 8.33 7.25
CA ASP A 139 5.32 9.59 6.50
C ASP A 139 4.05 9.59 5.63
N ILE A 140 3.71 8.45 5.02
CA ILE A 140 2.52 8.27 4.17
C ILE A 140 1.74 7.02 4.59
N ILE A 141 0.40 7.12 4.61
CA ILE A 141 -0.51 5.98 4.74
C ILE A 141 -1.51 5.95 3.59
N THR A 142 -1.95 4.73 3.19
CA THR A 142 -2.84 4.52 2.03
C THR A 142 -4.09 3.69 2.35
N PRO A 143 -4.81 3.94 3.45
CA PRO A 143 -5.98 3.15 3.80
C PRO A 143 -7.11 3.24 2.76
N ASN A 144 -7.88 2.15 2.63
CA ASN A 144 -9.24 2.22 2.08
C ASN A 144 -10.22 2.79 3.13
N ILE A 145 -11.50 3.00 2.74
CA ILE A 145 -12.52 3.57 3.66
C ILE A 145 -12.72 2.70 4.90
N THR A 146 -12.69 1.37 4.75
CA THR A 146 -12.87 0.43 5.88
C THR A 146 -11.72 0.56 6.88
N GLU A 147 -10.52 0.54 6.39
CA GLU A 147 -9.30 0.69 7.19
C GLU A 147 -9.24 2.06 7.88
N ALA A 148 -9.58 3.13 7.14
CA ALA A 148 -9.69 4.47 7.70
C ALA A 148 -10.71 4.54 8.85
N SER A 149 -11.89 3.92 8.67
CA SER A 149 -12.92 3.84 9.70
C SER A 149 -12.41 3.11 10.95
N PHE A 150 -11.77 1.95 10.78
CA PHE A 150 -11.23 1.16 11.88
C PHE A 150 -10.09 1.87 12.61
N LEU A 151 -9.17 2.49 11.86
CA LEU A 151 -8.09 3.29 12.45
C LEU A 151 -8.63 4.46 13.28
N LEU A 152 -9.73 5.07 12.88
CA LEU A 152 -10.36 6.17 13.61
C LEU A 152 -11.35 5.71 14.68
N GLY A 153 -11.66 4.41 14.76
CA GLY A 153 -12.68 3.89 15.68
C GLY A 153 -14.09 4.36 15.34
N LYS A 154 -14.33 4.64 14.06
CA LYS A 154 -15.63 5.06 13.52
C LYS A 154 -16.37 3.85 12.93
N GLU A 155 -17.70 3.93 12.92
CA GLU A 155 -18.53 2.94 12.21
C GLU A 155 -18.28 3.05 10.70
N TYR A 156 -18.15 1.89 10.06
CA TYR A 156 -17.99 1.82 8.59
C TYR A 156 -19.26 2.31 7.88
N LYS A 157 -19.05 3.12 6.87
CA LYS A 157 -20.07 3.52 5.90
C LYS A 157 -19.59 3.16 4.50
N GLU A 158 -20.46 2.58 3.70
CA GLU A 158 -20.15 2.21 2.31
C GLU A 158 -19.77 3.42 1.43
N SER A 159 -20.33 4.59 1.76
CA SER A 159 -19.99 5.85 1.09
C SER A 159 -19.90 6.98 2.12
N LEU A 160 -18.97 7.87 1.88
CA LEU A 160 -18.77 9.11 2.61
C LEU A 160 -18.94 10.27 1.65
N ASN A 161 -19.55 11.37 2.10
CA ASN A 161 -19.57 12.60 1.34
C ASN A 161 -18.19 13.30 1.42
N GLU A 162 -18.00 14.35 0.61
CA GLU A 162 -16.71 15.05 0.52
C GLU A 162 -16.23 15.62 1.84
N ASP A 163 -17.12 16.18 2.66
CA ASP A 163 -16.78 16.75 3.97
C ASP A 163 -16.38 15.64 4.95
N GLU A 164 -17.10 14.53 4.98
CA GLU A 164 -16.77 13.37 5.81
C GLU A 164 -15.40 12.78 5.41
N ILE A 165 -15.07 12.73 4.10
CA ILE A 165 -13.75 12.26 3.63
C ILE A 165 -12.65 13.19 4.13
N LYS A 166 -12.85 14.50 4.04
CA LYS A 166 -11.89 15.50 4.56
C LYS A 166 -11.71 15.39 6.06
N GLU A 167 -12.79 15.20 6.82
CA GLU A 167 -12.73 14.96 8.26
C GLU A 167 -11.93 13.69 8.60
N TYR A 168 -12.14 12.61 7.86
CA TYR A 168 -11.39 11.35 8.05
C TYR A 168 -9.90 11.56 7.79
N LEU A 169 -9.56 12.22 6.69
CA LEU A 169 -8.17 12.48 6.29
C LEU A 169 -7.43 13.36 7.30
N VAL A 170 -8.08 14.41 7.81
CA VAL A 170 -7.51 15.24 8.87
C VAL A 170 -7.29 14.43 10.15
N ALA A 171 -8.31 13.68 10.57
CA ALA A 171 -8.23 12.84 11.76
C ALA A 171 -7.14 11.75 11.64
N LEU A 172 -6.95 11.16 10.45
CA LEU A 172 -5.84 10.23 10.18
C LEU A 172 -4.49 10.94 10.29
N GLY A 173 -4.37 12.15 9.75
CA GLY A 173 -3.17 12.97 9.89
C GLY A 173 -2.84 13.31 11.35
N ASP A 174 -3.86 13.55 12.18
CA ASP A 174 -3.70 13.81 13.62
C ASP A 174 -3.19 12.58 14.40
N LEU A 175 -3.36 11.36 13.85
CA LEU A 175 -2.75 10.17 14.43
C LEU A 175 -1.22 10.09 14.23
N GLY A 176 -0.65 10.86 13.29
CA GLY A 176 0.81 10.92 13.11
C GLY A 176 1.32 11.10 11.69
N PRO A 177 0.76 10.46 10.67
CA PRO A 177 1.26 10.55 9.30
C PRO A 177 1.30 11.99 8.78
N LYS A 178 2.30 12.30 7.94
CA LYS A 178 2.36 13.59 7.26
C LYS A 178 1.35 13.65 6.14
N ILE A 179 1.21 12.54 5.40
CA ILE A 179 0.32 12.39 4.26
C ILE A 179 -0.62 11.23 4.51
N SER A 180 -1.92 11.48 4.41
CA SER A 180 -2.96 10.47 4.48
C SER A 180 -3.69 10.40 3.15
N ILE A 181 -3.85 9.20 2.59
CA ILE A 181 -4.51 8.98 1.30
C ILE A 181 -5.63 7.96 1.51
N ILE A 182 -6.87 8.33 1.19
CA ILE A 182 -7.97 7.38 1.14
C ILE A 182 -8.24 7.05 -0.32
N THR A 183 -8.12 5.76 -0.65
CA THR A 183 -8.32 5.25 -2.00
C THR A 183 -9.77 4.83 -2.24
N SER A 184 -10.19 4.85 -3.50
CA SER A 184 -11.46 4.25 -3.95
C SER A 184 -12.70 4.81 -3.28
N VAL A 185 -12.76 6.12 -3.05
CA VAL A 185 -13.94 6.78 -2.50
C VAL A 185 -14.95 7.13 -3.60
N THR A 186 -16.23 7.17 -3.25
CA THR A 186 -17.30 7.61 -4.18
C THR A 186 -17.08 9.08 -4.51
N SER A 187 -17.06 9.41 -5.81
CA SER A 187 -16.83 10.77 -6.28
C SER A 187 -18.06 11.66 -6.14
N SER A 188 -17.83 12.94 -5.79
CA SER A 188 -18.84 13.99 -5.85
C SER A 188 -19.30 14.29 -7.29
N LYS A 189 -18.54 13.85 -8.31
CA LYS A 189 -18.89 13.97 -9.73
C LYS A 189 -19.96 12.97 -10.19
N GLY A 190 -20.36 12.05 -9.32
CA GLY A 190 -21.37 11.02 -9.59
C GLY A 190 -20.81 9.60 -9.58
N ASN A 191 -21.71 8.61 -9.60
CA ASN A 191 -21.36 7.19 -9.45
C ASN A 191 -20.51 6.62 -10.60
N GLU A 192 -20.37 7.35 -11.70
CA GLU A 192 -19.51 6.98 -12.82
C GLU A 192 -18.03 7.30 -12.56
N TYR A 193 -17.72 7.95 -11.44
CA TYR A 193 -16.35 8.32 -11.04
C TYR A 193 -15.98 7.71 -9.71
N ILE A 194 -14.69 7.54 -9.53
CA ILE A 194 -14.09 7.14 -8.27
C ILE A 194 -12.93 8.11 -7.96
N ASP A 195 -12.83 8.50 -6.71
CA ASP A 195 -11.82 9.44 -6.27
C ASP A 195 -10.76 8.76 -5.40
N THR A 196 -9.55 9.25 -5.51
CA THR A 196 -8.50 9.05 -4.51
C THR A 196 -8.19 10.41 -3.93
N VAL A 197 -8.32 10.54 -2.61
CA VAL A 197 -8.18 11.82 -1.92
C VAL A 197 -7.00 11.77 -0.97
N LEU A 198 -6.14 12.77 -1.07
CA LEU A 198 -4.94 12.95 -0.28
C LEU A 198 -5.07 14.21 0.58
N TYR A 199 -4.57 14.13 1.80
CA TYR A 199 -4.35 15.27 2.69
C TYR A 199 -2.88 15.35 3.08
N ASP A 200 -2.27 16.50 2.81
CA ASP A 200 -0.96 16.87 3.32
C ASP A 200 -1.16 17.70 4.59
N ARG A 201 -0.76 17.15 5.73
CA ARG A 201 -0.92 17.80 7.03
C ARG A 201 0.00 19.01 7.22
N GLU A 202 1.20 18.97 6.64
CA GLU A 202 2.17 20.08 6.79
C GLU A 202 1.71 21.29 5.99
N GLU A 203 1.28 21.08 4.76
CA GLU A 203 0.75 22.14 3.88
C GLU A 203 -0.73 22.46 4.14
N LYS A 204 -1.46 21.60 4.87
CA LYS A 204 -2.92 21.65 5.10
C LYS A 204 -3.72 21.69 3.80
N MET A 205 -3.26 20.95 2.81
CA MET A 205 -3.84 20.92 1.47
C MET A 205 -4.46 19.56 1.17
N PHE A 206 -5.58 19.59 0.44
CA PHE A 206 -6.22 18.40 -0.09
C PHE A 206 -6.00 18.33 -1.59
N TYR A 207 -5.72 17.13 -2.08
CA TYR A 207 -5.63 16.84 -3.50
C TYR A 207 -6.58 15.68 -3.81
N THR A 208 -7.42 15.87 -4.82
CA THR A 208 -8.36 14.85 -5.28
C THR A 208 -8.07 14.48 -6.72
N TYR A 209 -7.86 13.20 -6.97
CA TYR A 209 -7.78 12.67 -8.32
C TYR A 209 -9.00 11.82 -8.61
N SER A 210 -9.76 12.20 -9.66
CA SER A 210 -10.96 11.50 -10.09
C SER A 210 -10.73 10.80 -11.42
N HIS A 211 -11.12 9.55 -11.51
CA HIS A 211 -11.16 8.83 -12.78
C HIS A 211 -12.50 8.12 -12.97
N LYS A 212 -12.79 7.70 -14.19
CA LYS A 212 -14.00 6.92 -14.44
C LYS A 212 -13.94 5.60 -13.68
N ARG A 213 -15.06 5.25 -13.07
CA ARG A 213 -15.22 3.95 -12.41
C ARG A 213 -15.21 2.86 -13.47
N ILE A 214 -14.29 1.94 -13.36
CA ILE A 214 -14.29 0.71 -14.12
C ILE A 214 -14.99 -0.32 -13.23
N ASN A 215 -16.08 -0.93 -13.71
CA ASN A 215 -16.85 -1.91 -12.92
C ASN A 215 -16.15 -3.27 -12.89
N ALA A 216 -14.89 -3.26 -12.47
CA ALA A 216 -14.09 -4.43 -12.31
C ALA A 216 -13.30 -4.32 -11.00
N PHE A 217 -13.21 -5.42 -10.29
CA PHE A 217 -12.42 -5.54 -9.06
C PHE A 217 -11.29 -6.52 -9.33
N TYR A 218 -10.07 -6.07 -9.13
CA TYR A 218 -8.87 -6.92 -9.23
C TYR A 218 -8.07 -6.87 -7.93
N CYS A 219 -7.66 -8.03 -7.45
CA CYS A 219 -6.77 -8.13 -6.30
C CYS A 219 -5.43 -7.43 -6.55
N GLY A 220 -4.76 -6.95 -5.51
CA GLY A 220 -3.44 -6.34 -5.57
C GLY A 220 -3.38 -4.93 -6.16
N THR A 221 -4.53 -4.29 -6.44
CA THR A 221 -4.56 -2.89 -6.90
C THR A 221 -4.04 -1.91 -5.86
N GLY A 222 -4.27 -2.17 -4.55
CA GLY A 222 -3.70 -1.39 -3.44
C GLY A 222 -2.18 -1.46 -3.42
N ASP A 223 -1.62 -2.67 -3.46
CA ASP A 223 -0.17 -2.90 -3.52
C ASP A 223 0.46 -2.20 -4.74
N ALA A 224 -0.21 -2.29 -5.90
CA ALA A 224 0.24 -1.64 -7.11
C ALA A 224 0.19 -0.11 -6.98
N PHE A 225 -0.88 0.45 -6.43
CA PHE A 225 -1.03 1.89 -6.20
C PHE A 225 0.06 2.43 -5.28
N ALA A 226 0.24 1.83 -4.10
CA ALA A 226 1.26 2.26 -3.14
C ALA A 226 2.67 2.13 -3.72
N SER A 227 2.96 1.05 -4.48
CA SER A 227 4.25 0.87 -5.16
C SER A 227 4.52 1.95 -6.21
N LEU A 228 3.53 2.28 -7.04
CA LEU A 228 3.63 3.35 -8.02
C LEU A 228 3.87 4.70 -7.36
N LEU A 229 3.10 5.02 -6.31
CA LEU A 229 3.24 6.26 -5.54
C LEU A 229 4.67 6.40 -5.00
N ILE A 230 5.19 5.36 -4.33
CA ILE A 230 6.56 5.31 -3.83
C ILE A 230 7.56 5.53 -4.96
N GLY A 231 7.39 4.81 -6.05
CA GLY A 231 8.30 4.89 -7.19
C GLY A 231 8.37 6.29 -7.81
N TRP A 232 7.24 6.98 -7.95
CA TRP A 232 7.20 8.36 -8.46
C TRP A 232 7.82 9.36 -7.49
N ILE A 233 7.55 9.24 -6.18
CA ILE A 233 8.16 10.09 -5.14
C ILE A 233 9.68 9.92 -5.15
N LEU A 234 10.18 8.70 -5.19
CA LEU A 234 11.63 8.43 -5.22
C LEU A 234 12.31 8.90 -6.50
N ARG A 235 11.56 9.13 -7.57
CA ARG A 235 12.03 9.79 -8.80
C ARG A 235 12.03 11.31 -8.71
N GLY A 236 11.50 11.88 -7.62
CA GLY A 236 11.46 13.32 -7.37
C GLY A 236 10.22 14.02 -7.90
N GLU A 237 9.16 13.28 -8.22
CA GLU A 237 7.86 13.89 -8.53
C GLU A 237 7.24 14.50 -7.26
N SER A 238 6.44 15.55 -7.43
CA SER A 238 5.61 16.06 -6.33
C SER A 238 4.56 15.02 -5.93
N ILE A 239 4.09 15.08 -4.69
CA ILE A 239 3.09 14.13 -4.19
C ILE A 239 1.80 14.15 -5.02
N GLU A 240 1.37 15.32 -5.49
CA GLU A 240 0.22 15.49 -6.37
C GLU A 240 0.41 14.76 -7.70
N LYS A 241 1.57 14.94 -8.35
CA LYS A 241 1.89 14.25 -9.61
C LYS A 241 2.07 12.75 -9.41
N ALA A 242 2.64 12.33 -8.28
CA ALA A 242 2.77 10.93 -7.95
C ALA A 242 1.39 10.27 -7.78
N LEU A 243 0.46 10.95 -7.11
CA LEU A 243 -0.93 10.52 -6.98
C LEU A 243 -1.59 10.36 -8.36
N GLU A 244 -1.56 11.43 -9.18
CA GLU A 244 -2.14 11.43 -10.53
C GLU A 244 -1.60 10.29 -11.39
N LYS A 245 -0.27 10.14 -11.48
CA LYS A 245 0.38 9.12 -12.28
C LYS A 245 0.06 7.70 -11.81
N SER A 246 -0.05 7.51 -10.49
CA SER A 246 -0.40 6.20 -9.91
C SER A 246 -1.82 5.81 -10.24
N CYS A 247 -2.78 6.71 -10.05
CA CYS A 247 -4.18 6.46 -10.39
C CYS A 247 -4.37 6.21 -11.89
N ASN A 248 -3.71 6.98 -12.76
CA ASN A 248 -3.77 6.80 -14.21
C ASN A 248 -3.24 5.42 -14.63
N PHE A 249 -2.11 4.98 -14.08
CA PHE A 249 -1.55 3.67 -14.41
C PHE A 249 -2.48 2.54 -13.94
N ILE A 250 -3.05 2.64 -12.74
CA ILE A 250 -4.00 1.63 -12.24
C ILE A 250 -5.24 1.57 -13.12
N ALA A 251 -5.84 2.72 -13.47
CA ALA A 251 -7.00 2.75 -14.36
C ALA A 251 -6.68 2.09 -15.72
N GLU A 252 -5.52 2.42 -16.32
CA GLU A 252 -5.09 1.81 -17.56
C GLU A 252 -4.87 0.30 -17.42
N ALA A 253 -4.30 -0.17 -16.30
CA ALA A 253 -4.05 -1.58 -16.06
C ALA A 253 -5.37 -2.37 -15.90
N ILE A 254 -6.36 -1.77 -15.23
CA ILE A 254 -7.70 -2.37 -15.12
C ILE A 254 -8.37 -2.41 -16.50
N GLU A 255 -8.39 -1.29 -17.25
CA GLU A 255 -8.93 -1.24 -18.62
C GLU A 255 -8.25 -2.22 -19.57
N TYR A 256 -6.96 -2.46 -19.38
CA TYR A 256 -6.22 -3.45 -20.16
C TYR A 256 -6.66 -4.86 -19.80
N SER A 257 -6.80 -5.17 -18.51
CA SER A 257 -7.20 -6.49 -18.02
C SER A 257 -8.61 -6.87 -18.46
N GLU A 258 -9.55 -5.92 -18.51
CA GLU A 258 -10.92 -6.11 -18.98
C GLU A 258 -11.05 -6.54 -20.45
N LYS A 259 -9.97 -6.44 -21.24
CA LYS A 259 -9.97 -6.90 -22.64
C LYS A 259 -9.85 -8.41 -22.78
N PHE A 260 -9.56 -9.11 -21.67
CA PHE A 260 -9.33 -10.53 -21.65
C PHE A 260 -10.40 -11.24 -20.81
N ASP A 261 -10.75 -12.45 -21.22
CA ASP A 261 -11.55 -13.36 -20.39
C ASP A 261 -10.61 -13.99 -19.35
N TYR A 262 -10.50 -13.30 -18.20
CA TYR A 262 -9.44 -13.54 -17.24
C TYR A 262 -9.98 -13.39 -15.81
N PRO A 263 -9.66 -14.33 -14.89
CA PRO A 263 -10.18 -14.30 -13.52
C PRO A 263 -9.68 -13.09 -12.73
N PRO A 264 -10.56 -12.21 -12.21
CA PRO A 264 -10.15 -10.99 -11.50
C PRO A 264 -9.35 -11.26 -10.22
N ASN A 265 -9.54 -12.41 -9.59
CA ASN A 265 -8.77 -12.83 -8.42
C ASN A 265 -7.30 -13.15 -8.74
N GLU A 266 -6.90 -13.29 -9.99
CA GLU A 266 -5.48 -13.40 -10.35
C GLU A 266 -4.74 -12.05 -10.33
N GLY A 267 -5.46 -10.94 -10.12
CA GLY A 267 -4.93 -9.57 -10.06
C GLY A 267 -4.81 -8.91 -11.43
N ILE A 268 -4.51 -7.60 -11.46
CA ILE A 268 -4.39 -6.82 -12.71
C ILE A 268 -3.21 -7.29 -13.56
N LEU A 269 -3.39 -7.29 -14.90
CA LEU A 269 -2.34 -7.65 -15.85
C LEU A 269 -1.32 -6.51 -15.98
N LEU A 270 -0.22 -6.62 -15.26
CA LEU A 270 0.83 -5.60 -15.17
C LEU A 270 1.94 -5.79 -16.22
N GLU A 271 2.27 -7.03 -16.54
CA GLU A 271 3.48 -7.40 -17.28
C GLU A 271 3.59 -6.68 -18.63
N SER A 272 2.47 -6.55 -19.35
CA SER A 272 2.40 -5.86 -20.62
C SER A 272 2.48 -4.34 -20.51
N LEU A 273 2.41 -3.76 -19.31
CA LEU A 273 2.39 -2.32 -19.07
C LEU A 273 3.65 -1.82 -18.35
N LEU A 274 4.41 -2.71 -17.71
CA LEU A 274 5.60 -2.34 -16.93
C LEU A 274 6.64 -1.53 -17.73
N TYR A 275 6.72 -1.73 -19.05
CA TYR A 275 7.62 -0.95 -19.90
C TYR A 275 7.36 0.57 -19.85
N LYS A 276 6.13 0.98 -19.55
CA LYS A 276 5.74 2.40 -19.39
C LYS A 276 6.35 3.03 -18.15
N LEU A 277 6.76 2.21 -17.18
CA LEU A 277 7.40 2.64 -15.94
C LEU A 277 8.91 2.76 -16.09
N ILE A 278 9.50 2.26 -17.18
CA ILE A 278 10.93 2.35 -17.42
C ILE A 278 11.27 3.78 -17.86
N SER A 279 12.13 4.46 -17.10
CA SER A 279 12.64 5.78 -17.47
C SER A 279 13.47 5.67 -18.75
N LYS A 280 13.20 6.56 -19.72
CA LYS A 280 14.09 6.78 -20.86
C LYS A 280 15.28 7.65 -20.46
#